data_4db0b60a9f751797e096b724049f3bb8
#
_entry.id   4db0b60a9f751797e096b724049f3bb8
#
_cell.length_a   1.000
_cell.length_b   1.000
_cell.length_c   1.000
_cell.angle_alpha   90.00
_cell.angle_beta   90.00
_cell.angle_gamma   90.00
#
_symmetry.space_group_name_H-M   'P 1'
#
loop_
_entity.id
_entity.type
_entity.pdbx_description
1 polymer ?
#
loop_
_entity_poly.entity_id
_entity_poly.type
_entity_poly.pdbx_seq_one_letter_code
_entity_poly.pdbx_strand_id
1 'polypeptide(L)'
;MSVREFVILGTASQVPTRHRNHNGYLLRWDAEGILFDPGEGTQRQMLRAGVAAHDLNRICVTHFHGDHSLGLAGVIQRINLDRVPHPVTAHYPASGQRFFDRLRYSTAYRETVGITEEPVSGEGAVLADTPAYRLEARRLSHPVESYGYRLVEPDGRRMLPERLAAHGITGPDVGRIQREGALGGVTLADVSEVRRGQRVAFVMDTRLCDGVTELADGCDLLVIESTFLDEDHQLASDHGHLTAGQAARVARDGNVRHLVLTHFSQRYGDPEEFARQARAAGFDGELTVARDLDRVPVPKRL
;
A
#
# COMPACT_ATOMS: atom_id res chain seq x y z
N MET A 1 -17.06 -12.37 1.03
CA MET A 1 -16.83 -11.30 0.04
C MET A 1 -15.36 -10.94 0.11
N SER A 2 -14.72 -10.78 -1.02
CA SER A 2 -13.33 -10.29 -1.13
C SER A 2 -13.26 -8.86 -0.58
N VAL A 3 -12.36 -8.61 0.37
CA VAL A 3 -12.15 -7.28 0.98
C VAL A 3 -10.85 -6.73 0.43
N ARG A 4 -10.92 -5.54 -0.19
CA ARG A 4 -9.74 -4.80 -0.66
C ARG A 4 -9.82 -3.38 -0.14
N GLU A 5 -9.03 -3.09 0.87
CA GLU A 5 -9.03 -1.80 1.56
C GLU A 5 -7.68 -1.51 2.20
N PHE A 6 -7.37 -0.23 2.37
CA PHE A 6 -6.37 0.20 3.35
C PHE A 6 -7.04 0.50 4.69
N VAL A 7 -6.49 -0.04 5.76
CA VAL A 7 -6.78 0.35 7.14
C VAL A 7 -5.66 1.26 7.59
N ILE A 8 -5.99 2.51 7.90
CA ILE A 8 -5.02 3.53 8.32
C ILE A 8 -4.85 3.43 9.83
N LEU A 9 -3.71 2.95 10.30
CA LEU A 9 -3.47 2.76 11.73
C LEU A 9 -2.88 4.00 12.39
N GLY A 10 -2.21 4.86 11.61
CA GLY A 10 -1.64 6.11 12.09
C GLY A 10 -1.27 7.03 10.95
N THR A 11 -1.35 8.34 11.19
CA THR A 11 -1.24 9.38 10.16
C THR A 11 -0.25 10.50 10.50
N ALA A 12 0.42 10.42 11.68
CA ALA A 12 1.42 11.39 12.06
C ALA A 12 2.75 11.13 11.33
N SER A 13 3.45 12.20 11.01
CA SER A 13 4.86 12.21 10.65
C SER A 13 5.72 11.96 11.90
N GLN A 14 6.90 12.53 11.97
CA GLN A 14 7.95 12.30 12.96
C GLN A 14 7.48 12.30 14.44
N VAL A 15 6.48 13.09 14.79
CA VAL A 15 6.01 13.25 16.18
C VAL A 15 4.53 12.88 16.26
N PRO A 16 4.15 11.93 17.15
CA PRO A 16 2.75 11.61 17.34
C PRO A 16 2.05 12.78 18.02
N THR A 17 0.75 12.89 17.81
CA THR A 17 -0.06 13.91 18.44
C THR A 17 -1.12 13.29 19.35
N ARG A 18 -1.92 14.12 20.03
CA ARG A 18 -3.04 13.62 20.83
C ARG A 18 -4.07 12.84 19.99
N HIS A 19 -4.14 13.12 18.68
CA HIS A 19 -5.16 12.61 17.75
C HIS A 19 -4.58 11.78 16.60
N ARG A 20 -3.26 11.73 16.45
CA ARG A 20 -2.57 10.99 15.38
C ARG A 20 -1.46 10.14 15.96
N ASN A 21 -1.53 8.85 15.70
CA ASN A 21 -0.46 7.88 15.97
C ASN A 21 0.61 7.98 14.88
N HIS A 22 1.82 7.53 15.16
CA HIS A 22 2.85 7.31 14.13
C HIS A 22 2.33 6.40 13.02
N ASN A 23 3.04 6.38 11.92
CA ASN A 23 2.72 5.58 10.74
C ASN A 23 2.36 4.14 11.06
N GLY A 24 1.48 3.60 10.26
CA GLY A 24 1.05 2.23 10.27
C GLY A 24 -0.12 2.07 9.31
N TYR A 25 -0.01 1.14 8.36
CA TYR A 25 -1.05 0.95 7.36
C TYR A 25 -1.18 -0.52 7.02
N LEU A 26 -2.39 -1.04 6.94
CA LEU A 26 -2.63 -2.41 6.51
C LEU A 26 -3.41 -2.41 5.20
N LEU A 27 -2.82 -2.92 4.14
CA LEU A 27 -3.56 -3.29 2.93
C LEU A 27 -4.15 -4.68 3.13
N ARG A 28 -5.46 -4.78 3.13
CA ARG A 28 -6.18 -6.05 2.96
C ARG A 28 -6.42 -6.27 1.48
N TRP A 29 -5.91 -7.37 0.96
CA TRP A 29 -6.08 -7.74 -0.43
C TRP A 29 -6.56 -9.19 -0.52
N ASP A 30 -7.88 -9.36 -0.55
CA ASP A 30 -8.54 -10.66 -0.49
C ASP A 30 -8.14 -11.46 0.77
N ALA A 31 -7.30 -12.48 0.65
CA ALA A 31 -6.79 -13.26 1.77
C ALA A 31 -5.42 -12.78 2.30
N GLU A 32 -4.82 -11.79 1.65
CA GLU A 32 -3.50 -11.26 2.01
C GLU A 32 -3.63 -10.02 2.88
N GLY A 33 -2.77 -9.91 3.88
CA GLY A 33 -2.58 -8.70 4.67
C GLY A 33 -1.13 -8.23 4.60
N ILE A 34 -0.93 -7.01 4.12
CA ILE A 34 0.38 -6.37 3.99
C ILE A 34 0.42 -5.17 4.92
N LEU A 35 1.22 -5.28 5.98
CA LEU A 35 1.44 -4.19 6.93
C LEU A 35 2.60 -3.31 6.44
N PHE A 36 2.35 -2.03 6.28
CA PHE A 36 3.36 -1.04 5.92
C PHE A 36 3.71 -0.18 7.13
N ASP A 37 5.00 0.11 7.27
CA ASP A 37 5.58 1.07 8.21
C ASP A 37 5.01 0.97 9.62
N PRO A 38 5.27 -0.11 10.36
CA PRO A 38 4.81 -0.25 11.73
C PRO A 38 5.58 0.69 12.69
N GLY A 39 5.16 1.97 12.75
CA GLY A 39 5.66 2.94 13.70
C GLY A 39 5.25 2.63 15.15
N GLU A 40 5.71 3.45 16.08
CA GLU A 40 5.38 3.27 17.50
C GLU A 40 3.86 3.27 17.71
N GLY A 41 3.35 2.36 18.54
CA GLY A 41 1.91 2.23 18.82
C GLY A 41 1.11 1.40 17.79
N THR A 42 1.70 0.94 16.68
CA THR A 42 1.00 0.16 15.63
C THR A 42 0.26 -1.04 16.21
N GLN A 43 0.87 -1.81 17.12
CA GLN A 43 0.21 -2.96 17.74
C GLN A 43 -1.10 -2.58 18.46
N ARG A 44 -1.11 -1.45 19.17
CA ARG A 44 -2.30 -0.93 19.83
C ARG A 44 -3.35 -0.46 18.83
N GLN A 45 -2.92 0.19 17.75
CA GLN A 45 -3.81 0.64 16.69
C GLN A 45 -4.42 -0.53 15.92
N MET A 46 -3.68 -1.61 15.68
CA MET A 46 -4.21 -2.86 15.13
C MET A 46 -5.37 -3.39 15.99
N LEU A 47 -5.19 -3.45 17.31
CA LEU A 47 -6.25 -3.88 18.22
C LEU A 47 -7.50 -2.99 18.10
N ARG A 48 -7.32 -1.67 18.06
CA ARG A 48 -8.42 -0.70 17.92
C ARG A 48 -9.16 -0.81 16.58
N ALA A 49 -8.41 -1.13 15.51
CA ALA A 49 -8.94 -1.33 14.17
C ALA A 49 -9.56 -2.72 13.96
N GLY A 50 -9.50 -3.62 14.94
CA GLY A 50 -9.95 -5.01 14.80
C GLY A 50 -9.08 -5.81 13.82
N VAL A 51 -7.78 -5.52 13.77
CA VAL A 51 -6.78 -6.24 12.96
C VAL A 51 -6.02 -7.21 13.88
N ALA A 52 -6.03 -8.48 13.53
CA ALA A 52 -5.29 -9.53 14.24
C ALA A 52 -3.90 -9.77 13.63
N ALA A 53 -2.98 -10.35 14.42
CA ALA A 53 -1.69 -10.76 13.86
C ALA A 53 -1.82 -11.86 12.79
N HIS A 54 -2.87 -12.65 12.84
CA HIS A 54 -3.20 -13.67 11.83
C HIS A 54 -3.58 -13.08 10.47
N ASP A 55 -3.92 -11.79 10.41
CA ASP A 55 -4.22 -11.10 9.15
C ASP A 55 -2.93 -10.73 8.38
N LEU A 56 -1.73 -10.86 9.00
CA LEU A 56 -0.46 -10.37 8.44
C LEU A 56 0.29 -11.48 7.69
N ASN A 57 0.45 -11.33 6.37
CA ASN A 57 1.29 -12.19 5.55
C ASN A 57 2.64 -11.54 5.22
N ARG A 58 2.65 -10.19 5.14
CA ARG A 58 3.86 -9.42 4.84
C ARG A 58 3.97 -8.20 5.71
N ILE A 59 5.21 -7.79 5.97
CA ILE A 59 5.56 -6.50 6.56
C ILE A 59 6.48 -5.80 5.57
N CYS A 60 6.14 -4.59 5.16
CA CYS A 60 6.92 -3.76 4.25
C CYS A 60 7.34 -2.48 4.98
N VAL A 61 8.63 -2.31 5.21
CA VAL A 61 9.18 -1.09 5.83
C VAL A 61 9.80 -0.24 4.74
N THR A 62 9.32 1.00 4.58
CA THR A 62 9.86 1.92 3.56
C THR A 62 11.27 2.34 3.89
N HIS A 63 11.52 2.69 5.15
CA HIS A 63 12.84 3.07 5.67
C HIS A 63 12.87 2.97 7.21
N PHE A 64 14.04 3.16 7.82
CA PHE A 64 14.22 2.93 9.25
C PHE A 64 14.25 4.22 10.10
N HIS A 65 13.45 5.24 9.78
CA HIS A 65 13.12 6.27 10.77
C HIS A 65 12.18 5.70 11.85
N GLY A 66 12.20 6.29 13.04
CA GLY A 66 11.50 5.73 14.19
C GLY A 66 10.00 5.68 14.04
N ASP A 67 9.41 6.69 13.44
CA ASP A 67 7.97 6.81 13.18
C ASP A 67 7.44 5.80 12.15
N HIS A 68 8.33 5.13 11.39
CA HIS A 68 8.00 4.05 10.45
C HIS A 68 8.35 2.65 10.97
N SER A 69 9.17 2.52 12.02
CA SER A 69 9.75 1.23 12.36
C SER A 69 9.70 0.83 13.84
N LEU A 70 9.56 1.77 14.79
CA LEU A 70 9.65 1.46 16.23
C LEU A 70 8.57 0.49 16.75
N GLY A 71 7.44 0.37 16.08
CA GLY A 71 6.39 -0.60 16.42
C GLY A 71 6.68 -2.02 15.94
N LEU A 72 7.67 -2.21 15.06
CA LEU A 72 8.01 -3.51 14.46
C LEU A 72 8.27 -4.58 15.54
N ALA A 73 8.99 -4.23 16.61
CA ALA A 73 9.26 -5.13 17.72
C ALA A 73 7.97 -5.69 18.33
N GLY A 74 7.00 -4.83 18.62
CA GLY A 74 5.72 -5.25 19.20
C GLY A 74 4.88 -6.09 18.25
N VAL A 75 4.90 -5.78 16.96
CA VAL A 75 4.19 -6.55 15.92
C VAL A 75 4.80 -7.95 15.79
N ILE A 76 6.13 -8.07 15.69
CA ILE A 76 6.81 -9.38 15.60
C ILE A 76 6.54 -10.23 16.83
N GLN A 77 6.61 -9.65 18.03
CA GLN A 77 6.30 -10.37 19.26
C GLN A 77 4.85 -10.83 19.31
N ARG A 78 3.92 -10.01 18.82
CA ARG A 78 2.50 -10.38 18.73
C ARG A 78 2.27 -11.53 17.75
N ILE A 79 2.94 -11.55 16.60
CA ILE A 79 2.91 -12.67 15.65
C ILE A 79 3.34 -13.96 16.35
N ASN A 80 4.42 -13.91 17.14
CA ASN A 80 4.94 -15.07 17.87
C ASN A 80 4.02 -15.50 19.03
N LEU A 81 3.48 -14.54 19.79
CA LEU A 81 2.58 -14.81 20.92
C LEU A 81 1.28 -15.49 20.45
N ASP A 82 0.69 -14.98 19.36
CA ASP A 82 -0.53 -15.49 18.78
C ASP A 82 -0.31 -16.76 17.95
N ARG A 83 0.96 -17.20 17.77
CA ARG A 83 1.36 -18.39 17.00
C ARG A 83 0.73 -18.38 15.60
N VAL A 84 0.93 -17.29 14.86
CA VAL A 84 0.43 -17.17 13.49
C VAL A 84 0.78 -18.42 12.68
N PRO A 85 -0.19 -19.13 12.05
CA PRO A 85 0.04 -20.46 11.52
C PRO A 85 0.66 -20.49 10.12
N HIS A 86 1.02 -19.35 9.58
CA HIS A 86 1.63 -19.21 8.27
C HIS A 86 2.91 -18.36 8.36
N PRO A 87 3.84 -18.47 7.40
CA PRO A 87 5.02 -17.62 7.36
C PRO A 87 4.63 -16.15 7.14
N VAL A 88 5.42 -15.24 7.73
CA VAL A 88 5.33 -13.81 7.50
C VAL A 88 6.64 -13.35 6.88
N THR A 89 6.57 -12.66 5.75
CA THR A 89 7.76 -12.14 5.06
C THR A 89 7.94 -10.65 5.36
N ALA A 90 9.16 -10.24 5.72
CA ALA A 90 9.53 -8.85 5.95
C ALA A 90 10.39 -8.32 4.80
N HIS A 91 9.93 -7.25 4.16
CA HIS A 91 10.67 -6.51 3.13
C HIS A 91 11.09 -5.15 3.70
N TYR A 92 12.33 -4.77 3.51
CA TYR A 92 12.90 -3.54 4.04
C TYR A 92 14.18 -3.16 3.29
N PRO A 93 14.65 -1.88 3.35
CA PRO A 93 15.93 -1.49 2.73
C PRO A 93 17.10 -2.30 3.27
N ALA A 94 17.91 -2.87 2.39
CA ALA A 94 19.05 -3.73 2.77
C ALA A 94 20.07 -3.02 3.67
N SER A 95 20.27 -1.71 3.49
CA SER A 95 21.13 -0.90 4.38
C SER A 95 20.62 -0.83 5.82
N GLY A 96 19.33 -1.14 6.02
CA GLY A 96 18.65 -1.14 7.31
C GLY A 96 18.73 -2.46 8.08
N GLN A 97 19.41 -3.51 7.59
CA GLN A 97 19.50 -4.83 8.24
C GLN A 97 19.79 -4.73 9.73
N ARG A 98 20.80 -3.93 10.10
CA ARG A 98 21.18 -3.75 11.52
C ARG A 98 20.04 -3.15 12.39
N PHE A 99 19.15 -2.36 11.81
CA PHE A 99 18.02 -1.79 12.53
C PHE A 99 16.90 -2.81 12.66
N PHE A 100 16.65 -3.58 11.60
CA PHE A 100 15.70 -4.69 11.63
C PHE A 100 16.09 -5.70 12.73
N ASP A 101 17.34 -6.15 12.77
CA ASP A 101 17.86 -7.09 13.79
C ASP A 101 17.67 -6.53 15.21
N ARG A 102 18.04 -5.27 15.43
CA ARG A 102 17.89 -4.62 16.74
C ARG A 102 16.43 -4.52 17.19
N LEU A 103 15.51 -4.24 16.29
CA LEU A 103 14.07 -4.17 16.59
C LEU A 103 13.50 -5.57 16.83
N ARG A 104 13.87 -6.56 16.00
CA ARG A 104 13.44 -7.94 16.13
C ARG A 104 13.87 -8.54 17.47
N TYR A 105 15.10 -8.30 17.90
CA TYR A 105 15.71 -8.87 19.10
C TYR A 105 15.84 -7.86 20.25
N SER A 106 15.04 -6.80 20.26
CA SER A 106 15.11 -5.73 21.27
C SER A 106 14.69 -6.16 22.67
N THR A 107 13.97 -7.27 22.79
CA THR A 107 13.47 -7.79 24.08
C THR A 107 13.58 -9.31 24.13
N ALA A 108 13.50 -9.87 25.34
CA ALA A 108 13.48 -11.31 25.54
C ALA A 108 12.10 -11.88 25.15
N TYR A 109 12.06 -12.72 24.12
CA TYR A 109 10.89 -13.51 23.74
C TYR A 109 11.32 -14.82 23.07
N ARG A 110 10.42 -15.78 23.03
CA ARG A 110 10.65 -17.03 22.29
C ARG A 110 10.12 -16.88 20.88
N GLU A 111 10.99 -16.99 19.91
CA GLU A 111 10.58 -17.04 18.51
C GLU A 111 9.95 -18.40 18.20
N THR A 112 8.68 -18.40 17.81
CA THR A 112 7.88 -19.59 17.47
C THR A 112 7.38 -19.56 16.05
N VAL A 113 7.34 -18.38 15.44
CA VAL A 113 6.95 -18.14 14.04
C VAL A 113 8.13 -17.48 13.35
N GLY A 114 8.70 -18.15 12.35
CA GLY A 114 9.80 -17.59 11.57
C GLY A 114 9.36 -16.40 10.75
N ILE A 115 10.09 -15.28 10.86
CA ILE A 115 9.96 -14.15 9.95
C ILE A 115 10.99 -14.36 8.84
N THR A 116 10.50 -14.51 7.60
CA THR A 116 11.38 -14.59 6.42
C THR A 116 11.83 -13.18 6.04
N GLU A 117 13.13 -12.95 5.99
CA GLU A 117 13.72 -11.65 5.67
C GLU A 117 14.06 -11.59 4.20
N GLU A 118 13.53 -10.59 3.51
CA GLU A 118 13.78 -10.30 2.09
C GLU A 118 14.14 -8.82 1.91
N PRO A 119 15.39 -8.44 2.24
CA PRO A 119 15.83 -7.06 2.11
C PRO A 119 15.88 -6.62 0.64
N VAL A 120 15.52 -5.36 0.40
CA VAL A 120 15.47 -4.72 -0.92
C VAL A 120 16.71 -3.88 -1.14
N SER A 121 17.26 -3.89 -2.34
CA SER A 121 18.45 -3.11 -2.75
C SER A 121 18.34 -2.58 -4.18
N GLY A 122 19.20 -1.63 -4.53
CA GLY A 122 19.25 -1.02 -5.87
C GLY A 122 18.05 -0.12 -6.15
N GLU A 123 17.63 -0.01 -7.42
CA GLU A 123 16.56 0.87 -7.86
C GLU A 123 15.15 0.30 -7.57
N GLY A 124 15.07 -0.97 -7.19
CA GLY A 124 13.82 -1.65 -6.84
C GLY A 124 13.85 -3.14 -7.10
N ALA A 125 12.79 -3.82 -6.72
CA ALA A 125 12.67 -5.27 -6.88
C ALA A 125 11.21 -5.71 -7.07
N VAL A 126 11.03 -6.91 -7.63
CA VAL A 126 9.78 -7.67 -7.54
C VAL A 126 9.86 -8.51 -6.26
N LEU A 127 8.97 -8.24 -5.33
CA LEU A 127 8.94 -8.85 -3.99
C LEU A 127 8.08 -10.10 -3.94
N ALA A 128 7.02 -10.11 -4.75
CA ALA A 128 6.18 -11.28 -4.95
C ALA A 128 5.61 -11.25 -6.37
N ASP A 129 5.53 -12.43 -6.99
CA ASP A 129 4.88 -12.61 -8.28
C ASP A 129 4.02 -13.87 -8.19
N THR A 130 2.72 -13.68 -8.04
CA THR A 130 1.73 -14.72 -7.80
C THR A 130 0.63 -14.65 -8.87
N PRO A 131 -0.19 -15.68 -9.04
CA PRO A 131 -1.35 -15.59 -9.93
C PRO A 131 -2.37 -14.51 -9.50
N ALA A 132 -2.36 -14.08 -8.24
CA ALA A 132 -3.32 -13.13 -7.70
C ALA A 132 -2.81 -11.67 -7.78
N TYR A 133 -1.53 -11.45 -7.61
CA TYR A 133 -0.91 -10.11 -7.66
C TYR A 133 0.61 -10.18 -7.79
N ARG A 134 1.17 -9.09 -8.28
CA ARG A 134 2.59 -8.77 -8.22
C ARG A 134 2.80 -7.62 -7.25
N LEU A 135 3.73 -7.80 -6.30
CA LEU A 135 4.17 -6.75 -5.38
C LEU A 135 5.58 -6.31 -5.79
N GLU A 136 5.78 -5.04 -5.94
CA GLU A 136 7.06 -4.46 -6.34
C GLU A 136 7.44 -3.27 -5.47
N ALA A 137 8.75 -3.02 -5.35
CA ALA A 137 9.32 -1.86 -4.69
C ALA A 137 10.05 -0.98 -5.71
N ARG A 138 10.07 0.34 -5.45
CA ARG A 138 10.87 1.33 -6.21
C ARG A 138 11.59 2.25 -5.25
N ARG A 139 12.83 2.58 -5.60
CA ARG A 139 13.64 3.51 -4.84
C ARG A 139 12.99 4.89 -4.80
N LEU A 140 13.03 5.50 -3.62
CA LEU A 140 12.56 6.87 -3.37
C LEU A 140 13.72 7.80 -3.04
N SER A 141 13.45 9.12 -3.07
CA SER A 141 14.45 10.16 -2.81
C SER A 141 14.31 10.70 -1.39
N HIS A 142 14.96 10.06 -0.43
CA HIS A 142 14.97 10.46 0.99
C HIS A 142 16.40 10.45 1.53
N PRO A 143 16.73 11.19 2.63
CA PRO A 143 18.07 11.20 3.23
C PRO A 143 18.61 9.83 3.64
N VAL A 144 17.73 8.89 4.00
CA VAL A 144 18.04 7.48 4.21
C VAL A 144 17.47 6.64 3.09
N GLU A 145 17.99 5.43 2.89
CA GLU A 145 17.48 4.51 1.87
C GLU A 145 15.99 4.23 2.11
N SER A 146 15.16 4.56 1.13
CA SER A 146 13.70 4.46 1.18
C SER A 146 13.12 3.84 -0.08
N TYR A 147 12.07 3.04 0.07
CA TYR A 147 11.32 2.42 -1.02
C TYR A 147 9.82 2.66 -0.87
N GLY A 148 9.17 2.96 -1.98
CA GLY A 148 7.73 2.85 -2.11
C GLY A 148 7.33 1.48 -2.65
N TYR A 149 6.09 1.09 -2.45
CA TYR A 149 5.56 -0.22 -2.82
C TYR A 149 4.35 -0.10 -3.72
N ARG A 150 4.20 -1.06 -4.64
CA ARG A 150 3.05 -1.13 -5.53
C ARG A 150 2.58 -2.57 -5.68
N LEU A 151 1.29 -2.79 -5.49
CA LEU A 151 0.61 -4.04 -5.79
C LEU A 151 -0.15 -3.89 -7.11
N VAL A 152 0.08 -4.84 -8.01
CA VAL A 152 -0.55 -4.89 -9.34
C VAL A 152 -1.28 -6.22 -9.48
N GLU A 153 -2.59 -6.18 -9.65
CA GLU A 153 -3.38 -7.35 -10.02
C GLU A 153 -3.21 -7.63 -11.52
N PRO A 154 -3.03 -8.88 -11.94
CA PRO A 154 -3.04 -9.23 -13.37
C PRO A 154 -4.37 -8.86 -14.03
N ASP A 155 -4.31 -8.49 -15.30
CA ASP A 155 -5.53 -8.29 -16.09
C ASP A 155 -6.34 -9.59 -16.16
N GLY A 156 -7.64 -9.45 -15.95
CA GLY A 156 -8.59 -10.53 -16.07
C GLY A 156 -9.44 -10.42 -17.33
N ARG A 157 -10.49 -11.25 -17.42
CA ARG A 157 -11.49 -11.14 -18.48
C ARG A 157 -12.88 -11.07 -17.90
N ARG A 158 -13.70 -10.19 -18.48
CA ARG A 158 -15.13 -10.09 -18.19
C ARG A 158 -15.89 -10.81 -19.31
N MET A 159 -16.61 -11.86 -18.95
CA MET A 159 -17.48 -12.56 -19.90
C MET A 159 -18.65 -11.66 -20.27
N LEU A 160 -19.03 -11.65 -21.55
CA LEU A 160 -20.10 -10.85 -22.09
C LEU A 160 -21.32 -11.75 -22.36
N PRO A 161 -22.38 -11.69 -21.51
CA PRO A 161 -23.53 -12.59 -21.58
C PRO A 161 -24.21 -12.61 -22.97
N GLU A 162 -24.32 -11.44 -23.59
CA GLU A 162 -24.94 -11.33 -24.93
C GLU A 162 -24.13 -12.05 -26.01
N ARG A 163 -22.78 -11.94 -25.95
CA ARG A 163 -21.91 -12.64 -26.90
C ARG A 163 -21.86 -14.12 -26.63
N LEU A 164 -21.87 -14.57 -25.38
CA LEU A 164 -22.01 -15.99 -25.04
C LEU A 164 -23.29 -16.57 -25.59
N ALA A 165 -24.43 -15.88 -25.42
CA ALA A 165 -25.72 -16.32 -25.93
C ALA A 165 -25.75 -16.38 -27.46
N ALA A 166 -25.17 -15.41 -28.17
CA ALA A 166 -25.08 -15.37 -29.62
C ALA A 166 -24.31 -16.57 -30.19
N HIS A 167 -23.34 -17.12 -29.43
CA HIS A 167 -22.56 -18.29 -29.80
C HIS A 167 -23.09 -19.59 -29.17
N GLY A 168 -24.24 -19.55 -28.48
CA GLY A 168 -24.86 -20.74 -27.85
C GLY A 168 -24.07 -21.30 -26.68
N ILE A 169 -23.14 -20.52 -26.08
CA ILE A 169 -22.30 -20.95 -24.96
C ILE A 169 -23.02 -20.63 -23.65
N THR A 170 -23.41 -21.69 -22.93
CA THR A 170 -24.20 -21.57 -21.69
C THR A 170 -23.72 -22.57 -20.63
N GLY A 171 -24.11 -22.33 -19.37
CA GLY A 171 -23.83 -23.24 -18.26
C GLY A 171 -22.35 -23.62 -18.11
N PRO A 172 -22.02 -24.93 -18.07
CA PRO A 172 -20.64 -25.42 -17.88
C PRO A 172 -19.66 -24.97 -18.98
N ASP A 173 -20.15 -24.74 -20.21
CA ASP A 173 -19.30 -24.34 -21.34
C ASP A 173 -18.68 -22.95 -21.17
N VAL A 174 -19.31 -22.07 -20.40
CA VAL A 174 -18.71 -20.77 -20.03
C VAL A 174 -17.40 -20.99 -19.26
N GLY A 175 -17.42 -21.88 -18.28
CA GLY A 175 -16.21 -22.21 -17.51
C GLY A 175 -15.19 -23.00 -18.37
N ARG A 176 -15.64 -23.73 -19.36
CA ARG A 176 -14.76 -24.47 -20.25
C ARG A 176 -14.00 -23.53 -21.20
N ILE A 177 -14.69 -22.61 -21.87
CA ILE A 177 -14.03 -21.63 -22.76
C ILE A 177 -13.06 -20.70 -21.99
N GLN A 178 -13.38 -20.41 -20.72
CA GLN A 178 -12.47 -19.65 -19.86
C GLN A 178 -11.15 -20.39 -19.56
N ARG A 179 -11.21 -21.71 -19.38
CA ARG A 179 -10.00 -22.52 -19.09
C ARG A 179 -9.25 -22.91 -20.37
N GLU A 180 -9.95 -23.25 -21.44
CA GLU A 180 -9.37 -23.80 -22.67
C GLU A 180 -9.01 -22.69 -23.68
N GLY A 181 -9.53 -21.48 -23.51
CA GLY A 181 -9.30 -20.36 -24.43
C GLY A 181 -10.14 -20.38 -25.70
N ALA A 182 -10.73 -21.52 -26.06
CA ALA A 182 -11.63 -21.66 -27.20
C ALA A 182 -12.57 -22.85 -27.02
N LEU A 183 -13.75 -22.82 -27.66
CA LEU A 183 -14.72 -23.89 -27.66
C LEU A 183 -15.53 -23.90 -29.00
N GLY A 184 -15.53 -24.99 -29.73
CA GLY A 184 -16.33 -25.11 -30.95
C GLY A 184 -16.04 -24.09 -32.04
N GLY A 185 -14.78 -23.61 -32.13
CA GLY A 185 -14.37 -22.57 -33.08
C GLY A 185 -14.57 -21.13 -32.57
N VAL A 186 -15.17 -20.94 -31.39
CA VAL A 186 -15.32 -19.63 -30.75
C VAL A 186 -14.15 -19.42 -29.77
N THR A 187 -13.46 -18.28 -29.86
CA THR A 187 -12.37 -17.97 -28.97
C THR A 187 -12.87 -17.24 -27.70
N LEU A 188 -12.08 -17.29 -26.62
CA LEU A 188 -12.37 -16.54 -25.41
C LEU A 188 -12.48 -15.03 -25.68
N ALA A 189 -11.72 -14.52 -26.65
CA ALA A 189 -11.76 -13.10 -27.03
C ALA A 189 -13.10 -12.71 -27.66
N ASP A 190 -13.75 -13.61 -28.40
CA ASP A 190 -15.04 -13.34 -29.05
C ASP A 190 -16.17 -13.12 -28.05
N VAL A 191 -16.10 -13.76 -26.88
CA VAL A 191 -17.16 -13.78 -25.86
C VAL A 191 -16.80 -13.05 -24.56
N SER A 192 -15.65 -12.37 -24.52
CA SER A 192 -15.20 -11.62 -23.35
C SER A 192 -14.40 -10.40 -23.74
N GLU A 193 -14.19 -9.49 -22.79
CA GLU A 193 -13.29 -8.35 -22.93
C GLU A 193 -12.23 -8.38 -21.82
N VAL A 194 -11.08 -7.75 -22.08
CA VAL A 194 -10.05 -7.56 -21.05
C VAL A 194 -10.60 -6.64 -19.99
N ARG A 195 -10.51 -7.04 -18.74
CA ARG A 195 -10.78 -6.21 -17.58
C ARG A 195 -9.46 -5.93 -16.88
N ARG A 196 -9.05 -4.67 -16.86
CA ARG A 196 -7.81 -4.24 -16.21
C ARG A 196 -7.79 -4.66 -14.73
N GLY A 197 -6.66 -5.18 -14.29
CA GLY A 197 -6.38 -5.47 -12.89
C GLY A 197 -6.24 -4.17 -12.07
N GLN A 198 -6.60 -4.24 -10.79
CA GLN A 198 -6.45 -3.11 -9.89
C GLN A 198 -4.98 -2.88 -9.53
N ARG A 199 -4.63 -1.61 -9.30
CA ARG A 199 -3.29 -1.17 -8.92
C ARG A 199 -3.38 -0.29 -7.69
N VAL A 200 -2.55 -0.59 -6.69
CA VAL A 200 -2.52 0.13 -5.42
C VAL A 200 -1.07 0.46 -5.10
N ALA A 201 -0.78 1.71 -4.76
CA ALA A 201 0.57 2.12 -4.36
C ALA A 201 0.58 2.76 -2.96
N PHE A 202 1.72 2.57 -2.29
CA PHE A 202 2.06 3.12 -1.00
C PHE A 202 3.40 3.83 -1.10
N VAL A 203 3.41 5.15 -0.88
CA VAL A 203 4.57 6.03 -1.06
C VAL A 203 4.73 6.90 0.17
N MET A 204 5.81 6.69 0.92
CA MET A 204 6.17 7.49 2.10
C MET A 204 7.53 8.12 1.93
N ASP A 205 7.80 9.12 2.70
CA ASP A 205 9.04 9.88 2.86
C ASP A 205 9.91 9.98 1.60
N THR A 206 9.63 11.00 0.80
CA THR A 206 10.32 11.21 -0.46
C THR A 206 10.23 12.65 -0.97
N ARG A 207 11.22 13.08 -1.71
CA ARG A 207 11.09 14.18 -2.67
C ARG A 207 10.44 13.66 -3.94
N LEU A 208 10.03 14.56 -4.84
CA LEU A 208 9.66 14.18 -6.21
C LEU A 208 10.85 13.45 -6.87
N CYS A 209 10.58 12.26 -7.42
CA CYS A 209 11.54 11.46 -8.15
C CYS A 209 10.81 10.49 -9.09
N ASP A 210 11.56 9.84 -9.98
CA ASP A 210 11.02 8.90 -10.98
C ASP A 210 10.25 7.74 -10.29
N GLY A 211 10.79 7.23 -9.18
CA GLY A 211 10.13 6.15 -8.42
C GLY A 211 8.72 6.50 -7.94
N VAL A 212 8.49 7.76 -7.52
CA VAL A 212 7.15 8.23 -7.14
C VAL A 212 6.21 8.21 -8.34
N THR A 213 6.68 8.72 -9.49
CA THR A 213 5.89 8.78 -10.73
C THR A 213 5.57 7.38 -11.24
N GLU A 214 6.56 6.47 -11.26
CA GLU A 214 6.36 5.08 -11.67
C GLU A 214 5.34 4.35 -10.78
N LEU A 215 5.44 4.53 -9.46
CA LEU A 215 4.52 3.90 -8.52
C LEU A 215 3.09 4.41 -8.67
N ALA A 216 2.90 5.71 -8.93
CA ALA A 216 1.59 6.33 -9.03
C ALA A 216 0.87 6.02 -10.36
N ASP A 217 1.62 5.69 -11.43
CA ASP A 217 1.07 5.56 -12.79
C ASP A 217 -0.08 4.57 -12.88
N GLY A 218 -1.26 5.08 -13.24
CA GLY A 218 -2.50 4.34 -13.44
C GLY A 218 -3.01 3.62 -12.18
N CYS A 219 -2.67 4.08 -10.98
CA CYS A 219 -3.20 3.47 -9.76
C CYS A 219 -4.69 3.73 -9.56
N ASP A 220 -5.39 2.70 -9.08
CA ASP A 220 -6.77 2.85 -8.60
C ASP A 220 -6.80 3.52 -7.23
N LEU A 221 -5.79 3.26 -6.38
CA LEU A 221 -5.63 3.88 -5.07
C LEU A 221 -4.15 4.20 -4.83
N LEU A 222 -3.85 5.43 -4.48
CA LEU A 222 -2.53 5.89 -4.07
C LEU A 222 -2.58 6.42 -2.64
N VAL A 223 -1.88 5.76 -1.73
CA VAL A 223 -1.61 6.28 -0.38
C VAL A 223 -0.24 6.92 -0.41
N ILE A 224 -0.17 8.22 -0.17
CA ILE A 224 1.08 8.99 -0.33
C ILE A 224 1.26 10.00 0.80
N GLU A 225 2.51 10.21 1.20
CA GLU A 225 2.85 11.26 2.14
C GLU A 225 2.47 12.64 1.60
N SER A 226 2.13 13.52 2.52
CA SER A 226 1.88 14.93 2.28
C SER A 226 2.23 15.71 3.54
N THR A 227 3.49 15.57 3.94
CA THR A 227 3.97 16.02 5.26
C THR A 227 3.80 17.50 5.46
N PHE A 228 3.90 18.29 4.38
CA PHE A 228 3.86 19.74 4.42
C PHE A 228 2.76 20.33 3.54
N LEU A 229 2.38 21.58 3.84
CA LEU A 229 1.59 22.42 2.94
C LEU A 229 2.52 23.14 1.96
N ASP A 230 1.99 23.65 0.84
CA ASP A 230 2.78 24.23 -0.25
C ASP A 230 3.57 25.48 0.17
N GLU A 231 3.11 26.19 1.20
CA GLU A 231 3.82 27.34 1.79
C GLU A 231 5.19 26.93 2.35
N ASP A 232 5.29 25.70 2.86
CA ASP A 232 6.50 25.15 3.46
C ASP A 232 7.30 24.26 2.47
N HIS A 233 7.15 24.47 1.14
CA HIS A 233 7.78 23.63 0.10
C HIS A 233 9.31 23.53 0.24
N GLN A 234 10.00 24.61 0.68
CA GLN A 234 11.44 24.57 0.87
C GLN A 234 11.79 23.63 2.04
N LEU A 235 11.06 23.72 3.15
CA LEU A 235 11.24 22.86 4.30
C LEU A 235 10.96 21.39 3.94
N ALA A 236 9.91 21.14 3.14
CA ALA A 236 9.63 19.80 2.61
C ALA A 236 10.83 19.25 1.83
N SER A 237 11.37 20.03 0.89
CA SER A 237 12.55 19.66 0.11
C SER A 237 13.78 19.37 0.98
N ASP A 238 14.07 20.22 1.96
CA ASP A 238 15.24 20.11 2.84
C ASP A 238 15.18 18.81 3.66
N HIS A 239 14.00 18.44 4.15
CA HIS A 239 13.78 17.23 4.93
C HIS A 239 13.47 15.97 4.10
N GLY A 240 13.30 16.08 2.78
CA GLY A 240 13.07 14.93 1.89
C GLY A 240 11.62 14.48 1.87
N HIS A 241 10.69 15.45 1.86
CA HIS A 241 9.25 15.22 1.87
C HIS A 241 8.52 15.94 0.74
N LEU A 242 7.23 15.58 0.59
CA LEU A 242 6.29 16.21 -0.33
C LEU A 242 5.40 17.21 0.40
N THR A 243 4.88 18.16 -0.39
CA THR A 243 3.72 18.95 0.00
C THR A 243 2.42 18.31 -0.51
N ALA A 244 1.28 18.73 0.06
CA ALA A 244 -0.04 18.29 -0.36
C ALA A 244 -0.29 18.55 -1.85
N GLY A 245 0.11 19.73 -2.36
CA GLY A 245 0.00 20.05 -3.78
C GLY A 245 0.93 19.22 -4.66
N GLN A 246 2.14 18.87 -4.19
CA GLN A 246 3.03 17.97 -4.93
C GLN A 246 2.46 16.56 -5.01
N ALA A 247 1.99 16.00 -3.90
CA ALA A 247 1.34 14.69 -3.87
C ALA A 247 0.11 14.63 -4.81
N ALA A 248 -0.68 15.70 -4.82
CA ALA A 248 -1.85 15.81 -5.70
C ALA A 248 -1.47 15.91 -7.19
N ARG A 249 -0.40 16.63 -7.53
CA ARG A 249 0.12 16.68 -8.91
C ARG A 249 0.58 15.29 -9.38
N VAL A 250 1.31 14.55 -8.53
CA VAL A 250 1.70 13.16 -8.82
C VAL A 250 0.46 12.31 -9.12
N ALA A 251 -0.57 12.40 -8.28
CA ALA A 251 -1.79 11.63 -8.47
C ALA A 251 -2.55 12.02 -9.75
N ARG A 252 -2.65 13.31 -10.06
CA ARG A 252 -3.27 13.82 -11.29
C ARG A 252 -2.53 13.32 -12.54
N ASP A 253 -1.22 13.50 -12.56
CA ASP A 253 -0.38 13.18 -13.72
C ASP A 253 -0.28 11.65 -13.93
N GLY A 254 -0.35 10.87 -12.83
CA GLY A 254 -0.45 9.41 -12.84
C GLY A 254 -1.85 8.85 -13.11
N ASN A 255 -2.86 9.69 -13.40
CA ASN A 255 -4.26 9.26 -13.59
C ASN A 255 -4.79 8.40 -12.44
N VAL A 256 -4.43 8.75 -11.20
CA VAL A 256 -4.89 8.07 -9.99
C VAL A 256 -6.37 8.32 -9.78
N ARG A 257 -7.13 7.26 -9.48
CA ARG A 257 -8.59 7.37 -9.28
C ARG A 257 -8.95 7.85 -7.87
N HIS A 258 -8.22 7.35 -6.85
CA HIS A 258 -8.41 7.73 -5.45
C HIS A 258 -7.07 8.06 -4.81
N LEU A 259 -6.92 9.29 -4.36
CA LEU A 259 -5.76 9.81 -3.64
C LEU A 259 -6.04 9.83 -2.13
N VAL A 260 -5.15 9.23 -1.36
CA VAL A 260 -5.16 9.28 0.11
C VAL A 260 -3.92 10.03 0.58
N LEU A 261 -4.12 11.22 1.12
CA LEU A 261 -3.07 12.01 1.76
C LEU A 261 -2.90 11.60 3.20
N THR A 262 -1.66 11.45 3.64
CA THR A 262 -1.31 11.00 5.00
C THR A 262 0.05 11.54 5.42
N HIS A 263 0.59 11.10 6.56
CA HIS A 263 1.91 11.47 7.08
C HIS A 263 2.04 12.97 7.37
N PHE A 264 1.13 13.49 8.18
CA PHE A 264 1.02 14.93 8.40
C PHE A 264 1.97 15.42 9.50
N SER A 265 2.68 16.51 9.24
CA SER A 265 3.43 17.20 10.27
C SER A 265 2.50 17.71 11.38
N GLN A 266 2.97 17.63 12.63
CA GLN A 266 2.27 18.16 13.80
C GLN A 266 2.04 19.70 13.75
N ARG A 267 2.66 20.40 12.79
CA ARG A 267 2.52 21.84 12.57
C ARG A 267 1.10 22.24 12.20
N TYR A 268 0.39 21.33 11.50
CA TYR A 268 -0.89 21.63 10.88
C TYR A 268 -2.03 20.99 11.67
N GLY A 269 -2.94 21.83 12.15
CA GLY A 269 -4.10 21.39 12.92
C GLY A 269 -5.35 21.14 12.06
N ASP A 270 -5.43 21.76 10.88
CA ASP A 270 -6.61 21.69 10.02
C ASP A 270 -6.36 20.76 8.81
N PRO A 271 -6.99 19.58 8.77
CA PRO A 271 -6.86 18.66 7.64
C PRO A 271 -7.50 19.19 6.34
N GLU A 272 -8.44 20.15 6.43
CA GLU A 272 -9.09 20.72 5.25
C GLU A 272 -8.12 21.53 4.38
N GLU A 273 -7.02 22.02 4.93
CA GLU A 273 -5.98 22.71 4.15
C GLU A 273 -5.31 21.79 3.14
N PHE A 274 -5.05 20.55 3.53
CA PHE A 274 -4.48 19.55 2.63
C PHE A 274 -5.44 19.25 1.46
N ALA A 275 -6.73 19.11 1.76
CA ALA A 275 -7.74 18.90 0.72
C ALA A 275 -7.84 20.10 -0.23
N ARG A 276 -7.82 21.33 0.28
CA ARG A 276 -7.85 22.56 -0.53
C ARG A 276 -6.66 22.65 -1.47
N GLN A 277 -5.45 22.38 -0.99
CA GLN A 277 -4.24 22.41 -1.81
C GLN A 277 -4.23 21.30 -2.87
N ALA A 278 -4.67 20.11 -2.52
CA ALA A 278 -4.79 19.02 -3.49
C ALA A 278 -5.77 19.37 -4.63
N ARG A 279 -6.92 19.98 -4.30
CA ARG A 279 -7.86 20.45 -5.31
C ARG A 279 -7.31 21.62 -6.13
N ALA A 280 -6.63 22.56 -5.50
CA ALA A 280 -5.96 23.67 -6.18
C ALA A 280 -4.85 23.20 -7.14
N ALA A 281 -4.19 22.07 -6.84
CA ALA A 281 -3.21 21.43 -7.72
C ALA A 281 -3.83 20.71 -8.93
N GLY A 282 -5.17 20.71 -9.04
CA GLY A 282 -5.92 20.17 -10.18
C GLY A 282 -6.23 18.67 -10.08
N PHE A 283 -6.15 18.07 -8.90
CA PHE A 283 -6.62 16.70 -8.73
C PHE A 283 -8.15 16.67 -8.59
N ASP A 284 -8.82 15.97 -9.49
CA ASP A 284 -10.29 15.88 -9.60
C ASP A 284 -10.87 14.50 -9.24
N GLY A 285 -10.00 13.50 -9.00
CA GLY A 285 -10.39 12.17 -8.56
C GLY A 285 -10.94 12.13 -7.12
N GLU A 286 -11.22 10.93 -6.62
CA GLU A 286 -11.63 10.74 -5.23
C GLU A 286 -10.46 11.11 -4.29
N LEU A 287 -10.74 11.88 -3.24
CA LEU A 287 -9.73 12.40 -2.31
C LEU A 287 -10.11 12.08 -0.86
N THR A 288 -9.17 11.47 -0.14
CA THR A 288 -9.26 11.27 1.30
C THR A 288 -8.06 11.95 1.98
N VAL A 289 -8.31 12.81 2.95
CA VAL A 289 -7.31 13.25 3.94
C VAL A 289 -7.42 12.31 5.14
N ALA A 290 -6.48 11.41 5.27
CA ALA A 290 -6.57 10.26 6.18
C ALA A 290 -6.66 10.66 7.66
N ARG A 291 -7.42 9.88 8.41
CA ARG A 291 -7.47 9.89 9.87
C ARG A 291 -7.10 8.53 10.41
N ASP A 292 -6.58 8.50 11.62
CA ASP A 292 -6.33 7.24 12.31
C ASP A 292 -7.59 6.38 12.38
N LEU A 293 -7.45 5.10 12.06
CA LEU A 293 -8.48 4.07 12.03
C LEU A 293 -9.47 4.16 10.86
N ASP A 294 -9.24 5.05 9.90
CA ASP A 294 -10.02 5.07 8.65
C ASP A 294 -9.85 3.75 7.89
N ARG A 295 -10.92 3.36 7.18
CA ARG A 295 -10.92 2.27 6.22
C ARG A 295 -11.23 2.82 4.83
N VAL A 296 -10.25 2.72 3.95
CA VAL A 296 -10.33 3.26 2.61
C VAL A 296 -10.44 2.11 1.61
N PRO A 297 -11.61 1.89 1.02
CA PRO A 297 -11.79 0.81 0.06
C PRO A 297 -11.01 1.09 -1.23
N VAL A 298 -10.43 0.05 -1.82
CA VAL A 298 -9.90 0.13 -3.19
C VAL A 298 -11.07 0.34 -4.14
N PRO A 299 -11.04 1.35 -5.04
CA PRO A 299 -12.11 1.61 -6.00
C PRO A 299 -12.48 0.36 -6.79
N LYS A 300 -13.76 0.17 -7.07
CA LYS A 300 -14.23 -0.98 -7.87
C LYS A 300 -13.53 -0.97 -9.23
N ARG A 301 -13.30 -2.17 -9.78
CA ARG A 301 -12.76 -2.33 -11.15
C ARG A 301 -13.67 -1.63 -12.15
N LEU A 302 -13.06 -1.01 -13.15
CA LEU A 302 -13.76 -0.40 -14.28
C LEU A 302 -14.35 -1.48 -15.19
#